data_702592906da7db37bce2525b6f1d0e46
#
_entry.id   702592906da7db37bce2525b6f1d0e46
#
_cell.length_a   1.000
_cell.length_b   1.000
_cell.length_c   1.000
_cell.angle_alpha   90.00
_cell.angle_beta   90.00
_cell.angle_gamma   90.00
#
_symmetry.space_group_name_H-M   'P 1'
#
loop_
_entity.id
_entity.type
_entity.pdbx_description
1 polymer ?
#
loop_
_entity_poly.entity_id
_entity_poly.type
_entity_poly.pdbx_seq_one_letter_code
_entity_poly.pdbx_strand_id
1 'polypeptide(L)'
;MCIRDRWSGLLVGGAVYLIVIALVLAAAYFILGSIVGAGYAKYNLGLVDRTEPGFEALFAYLPNWKTTTLTRLWKGIYILLGTILLVIPGLIMGYTYAMTDYILAEHPDMAPGEVMKGSKAMMEGNRWRLFCLQFSFIGWMLLSSLTFGLGNLALRPYQEAAYAAFYREVSLG
;
A
#
# COMPACT_ATOMS: atom_id res chain seq x y z
N MET A 1 -25.94 -41.28 22.30
CA MET A 1 -25.49 -40.80 20.96
C MET A 1 -25.93 -39.36 20.66
N CYS A 2 -26.90 -38.77 21.35
CA CYS A 2 -27.43 -37.41 21.08
C CYS A 2 -26.70 -36.20 21.69
N ILE A 3 -25.84 -36.35 22.68
CA ILE A 3 -25.21 -35.19 23.36
C ILE A 3 -23.98 -34.71 22.59
N ARG A 4 -23.20 -35.60 22.04
CA ARG A 4 -21.98 -35.30 21.28
C ARG A 4 -22.27 -34.51 19.98
N ASP A 5 -23.38 -34.81 19.32
CA ASP A 5 -23.78 -34.14 18.08
C ASP A 5 -24.28 -32.71 18.30
N ARG A 6 -24.87 -32.41 19.47
CA ARG A 6 -25.31 -31.06 19.84
C ARG A 6 -24.12 -30.17 20.12
N TRP A 7 -23.10 -30.66 20.82
CA TRP A 7 -21.89 -29.85 21.11
C TRP A 7 -21.04 -29.61 19.85
N SER A 8 -20.95 -30.56 18.95
CA SER A 8 -20.26 -30.37 17.67
C SER A 8 -20.94 -29.31 16.80
N GLY A 9 -22.27 -29.27 16.77
CA GLY A 9 -23.03 -28.24 16.07
C GLY A 9 -22.83 -26.84 16.64
N LEU A 10 -22.79 -26.72 17.97
CA LEU A 10 -22.53 -25.45 18.64
C LEU A 10 -21.08 -24.95 18.42
N LEU A 11 -20.11 -25.87 18.46
CA LEU A 11 -18.70 -25.55 18.21
C LEU A 11 -18.47 -25.13 16.73
N VAL A 12 -19.05 -25.86 15.79
CA VAL A 12 -18.96 -25.51 14.36
C VAL A 12 -19.67 -24.18 14.08
N GLY A 13 -20.88 -23.96 14.64
CA GLY A 13 -21.59 -22.69 14.49
C GLY A 13 -20.82 -21.51 15.09
N GLY A 14 -20.24 -21.71 16.29
CA GLY A 14 -19.39 -20.69 16.93
C GLY A 14 -18.13 -20.39 16.11
N ALA A 15 -17.47 -21.43 15.58
CA ALA A 15 -16.29 -21.25 14.73
C ALA A 15 -16.62 -20.50 13.43
N VAL A 16 -17.71 -20.84 12.76
CA VAL A 16 -18.18 -20.14 11.56
C VAL A 16 -18.49 -18.69 11.86
N TYR A 17 -19.16 -18.39 12.97
CA TYR A 17 -19.47 -17.04 13.40
C TYR A 17 -18.18 -16.21 13.61
N LEU A 18 -17.20 -16.76 14.32
CA LEU A 18 -15.90 -16.10 14.54
C LEU A 18 -15.15 -15.87 13.22
N ILE A 19 -15.17 -16.82 12.29
CA ILE A 19 -14.55 -16.67 10.96
C ILE A 19 -15.22 -15.52 10.19
N VAL A 20 -16.56 -15.46 10.19
CA VAL A 20 -17.29 -14.38 9.52
C VAL A 20 -16.92 -13.01 10.11
N ILE A 21 -16.90 -12.89 11.45
CA ILE A 21 -16.47 -11.64 12.10
C ILE A 21 -15.04 -11.29 11.70
N ALA A 22 -14.12 -12.25 11.75
CA ALA A 22 -12.72 -12.02 11.38
C ALA A 22 -12.59 -11.55 9.93
N LEU A 23 -13.35 -12.13 8.99
CA LEU A 23 -13.38 -11.71 7.59
C LEU A 23 -13.93 -10.29 7.41
N VAL A 24 -15.02 -9.95 8.12
CA VAL A 24 -15.59 -8.60 8.08
C VAL A 24 -14.61 -7.57 8.63
N LEU A 25 -13.97 -7.87 9.76
CA LEU A 25 -12.96 -6.98 10.35
C LEU A 25 -11.73 -6.84 9.43
N ALA A 26 -11.28 -7.93 8.83
CA ALA A 26 -10.17 -7.91 7.87
C ALA A 26 -10.51 -7.07 6.63
N ALA A 27 -11.72 -7.20 6.09
CA ALA A 27 -12.19 -6.40 4.97
C ALA A 27 -12.27 -4.90 5.34
N ALA A 28 -12.83 -4.57 6.50
CA ALA A 28 -12.89 -3.20 7.00
C ALA A 28 -11.48 -2.60 7.19
N TYR A 29 -10.56 -3.37 7.79
CA TYR A 29 -9.16 -2.96 7.95
C TYR A 29 -8.48 -2.72 6.60
N PHE A 30 -8.70 -3.60 5.62
CA PHE A 30 -8.13 -3.45 4.28
C PHE A 30 -8.66 -2.20 3.56
N ILE A 31 -9.96 -1.92 3.65
CA ILE A 31 -10.59 -0.73 3.05
C ILE A 31 -10.05 0.54 3.69
N LEU A 32 -10.07 0.62 5.03
CA LEU A 32 -9.55 1.78 5.77
C LEU A 32 -8.06 2.00 5.49
N GLY A 33 -7.27 0.93 5.52
CA GLY A 33 -5.85 0.99 5.19
C GLY A 33 -5.57 1.46 3.76
N SER A 34 -6.46 1.14 2.81
CA SER A 34 -6.38 1.61 1.43
C SER A 34 -6.63 3.13 1.33
N ILE A 35 -7.64 3.63 2.02
CA ILE A 35 -7.99 5.05 2.03
C ILE A 35 -6.89 5.88 2.68
N VAL A 36 -6.48 5.49 3.89
CA VAL A 36 -5.44 6.20 4.65
C VAL A 36 -4.10 6.18 3.91
N GLY A 37 -3.76 5.06 3.27
CA GLY A 37 -2.52 4.97 2.52
C GLY A 37 -2.47 5.86 1.28
N ALA A 38 -3.59 6.02 0.55
CA ALA A 38 -3.67 6.97 -0.56
C ALA A 38 -3.66 8.42 -0.04
N GLY A 39 -4.37 8.70 1.06
CA GLY A 39 -4.33 9.99 1.74
C GLY A 39 -2.92 10.37 2.23
N TYR A 40 -2.18 9.39 2.74
CA TYR A 40 -0.79 9.58 3.16
C TYR A 40 0.14 9.91 1.99
N ALA A 41 -0.04 9.27 0.84
CA ALA A 41 0.68 9.61 -0.38
C ALA A 41 0.39 11.06 -0.82
N LYS A 42 -0.88 11.49 -0.77
CA LYS A 42 -1.27 12.88 -1.05
C LYS A 42 -0.66 13.87 -0.07
N TYR A 43 -0.64 13.54 1.22
CA TYR A 43 0.00 14.35 2.25
C TYR A 43 1.50 14.55 1.95
N ASN A 44 2.21 13.47 1.61
CA ASN A 44 3.63 13.54 1.27
C ASN A 44 3.90 14.34 -0.01
N LEU A 45 3.04 14.23 -1.03
CA LEU A 45 3.12 15.08 -2.23
C LEU A 45 2.96 16.56 -1.88
N GLY A 46 1.97 16.90 -1.03
CA GLY A 46 1.76 18.26 -0.57
C GLY A 46 2.98 18.82 0.19
N LEU A 47 3.67 17.99 0.98
CA LEU A 47 4.90 18.42 1.65
C LEU A 47 6.03 18.73 0.64
N VAL A 48 6.18 17.90 -0.41
CA VAL A 48 7.16 18.14 -1.49
C VAL A 48 6.82 19.40 -2.27
N ASP A 49 5.54 19.63 -2.55
CA ASP A 49 5.01 20.79 -3.26
C ASP A 49 4.93 22.05 -2.37
N ARG A 50 5.32 21.97 -1.08
CA ARG A 50 5.27 23.06 -0.09
C ARG A 50 3.87 23.65 0.11
N THR A 51 2.81 22.85 -0.02
CA THR A 51 1.41 23.30 0.11
C THR A 51 0.83 23.13 1.52
N GLU A 52 1.64 22.70 2.51
CA GLU A 52 1.20 22.49 3.91
C GLU A 52 -0.12 21.71 4.01
N PRO A 53 -0.16 20.46 3.60
CA PRO A 53 -1.40 19.69 3.61
C PRO A 53 -1.88 19.47 5.04
N GLY A 54 -3.15 19.76 5.33
CA GLY A 54 -3.79 19.46 6.61
C GLY A 54 -4.04 17.95 6.80
N PHE A 55 -4.39 17.55 8.03
CA PHE A 55 -4.78 16.16 8.34
C PHE A 55 -5.98 15.67 7.53
N GLU A 56 -6.79 16.58 6.99
CA GLU A 56 -7.91 16.27 6.10
C GLU A 56 -7.48 15.54 4.83
N ALA A 57 -6.24 15.75 4.37
CA ALA A 57 -5.67 15.05 3.22
C ALA A 57 -5.67 13.52 3.39
N LEU A 58 -5.54 13.01 4.63
CA LEU A 58 -5.56 11.57 4.92
C LEU A 58 -6.90 10.92 4.60
N PHE A 59 -7.99 11.67 4.72
CA PHE A 59 -9.36 11.19 4.50
C PHE A 59 -9.97 11.68 3.17
N ALA A 60 -9.19 12.38 2.34
CA ALA A 60 -9.65 12.94 1.08
C ALA A 60 -10.23 11.90 0.10
N TYR A 61 -9.88 10.60 0.29
CA TYR A 61 -10.28 9.49 -0.59
C TYR A 61 -11.50 8.70 -0.09
N LEU A 62 -12.13 9.14 0.99
CA LEU A 62 -13.40 8.53 1.46
C LEU A 62 -14.48 8.49 0.37
N PRO A 63 -14.71 9.55 -0.45
CA PRO A 63 -15.70 9.49 -1.52
C PRO A 63 -15.35 8.43 -2.59
N ASN A 64 -14.08 8.27 -2.90
CA ASN A 64 -13.56 7.37 -3.95
C ASN A 64 -12.98 6.06 -3.42
N TRP A 65 -13.48 5.59 -2.26
CA TRP A 65 -12.97 4.41 -1.58
C TRP A 65 -12.96 3.14 -2.44
N LYS A 66 -13.93 3.01 -3.36
CA LYS A 66 -14.04 1.86 -4.28
C LYS A 66 -12.84 1.79 -5.22
N THR A 67 -12.52 2.89 -5.89
CA THR A 67 -11.39 2.98 -6.82
C THR A 67 -10.06 2.72 -6.09
N THR A 68 -9.88 3.35 -4.93
CA THR A 68 -8.67 3.22 -4.10
C THR A 68 -8.46 1.77 -3.65
N THR A 69 -9.52 1.14 -3.12
CA THR A 69 -9.47 -0.24 -2.64
C THR A 69 -9.24 -1.23 -3.79
N LEU A 70 -9.93 -1.03 -4.91
CA LEU A 70 -9.82 -1.91 -6.08
C LEU A 70 -8.43 -1.83 -6.71
N THR A 71 -7.86 -0.63 -6.82
CA THR A 71 -6.49 -0.44 -7.30
C THR A 71 -5.47 -1.17 -6.43
N ARG A 72 -5.59 -1.07 -5.10
CA ARG A 72 -4.72 -1.81 -4.18
C ARG A 72 -4.91 -3.31 -4.25
N LEU A 73 -6.13 -3.78 -4.42
CA LEU A 73 -6.42 -5.20 -4.59
C LEU A 73 -5.74 -5.74 -5.86
N TRP A 74 -5.91 -5.08 -6.99
CA TRP A 74 -5.27 -5.46 -8.25
C TRP A 74 -3.74 -5.44 -8.14
N LYS A 75 -3.17 -4.38 -7.58
CA LYS A 75 -1.72 -4.29 -7.29
C LYS A 75 -1.25 -5.48 -6.46
N GLY A 76 -1.96 -5.82 -5.38
CA GLY A 76 -1.64 -6.97 -4.53
C GLY A 76 -1.69 -8.29 -5.27
N ILE A 77 -2.71 -8.53 -6.11
CA ILE A 77 -2.86 -9.74 -6.91
C ILE A 77 -1.68 -9.89 -7.88
N TYR A 78 -1.30 -8.83 -8.61
CA TYR A 78 -0.18 -8.90 -9.55
C TYR A 78 1.15 -9.18 -8.86
N ILE A 79 1.41 -8.54 -7.71
CA ILE A 79 2.63 -8.79 -6.92
C ILE A 79 2.62 -10.23 -6.40
N LEU A 80 1.49 -10.70 -5.86
CA LEU A 80 1.35 -12.06 -5.33
C LEU A 80 1.60 -13.11 -6.42
N LEU A 81 0.97 -12.96 -7.59
CA LEU A 81 1.17 -13.86 -8.73
C LEU A 81 2.64 -13.86 -9.19
N GLY A 82 3.26 -12.69 -9.26
CA GLY A 82 4.67 -12.57 -9.59
C GLY A 82 5.59 -13.24 -8.57
N THR A 83 5.25 -13.13 -7.27
CA THR A 83 6.03 -13.72 -6.19
C THR A 83 5.86 -15.25 -6.13
N ILE A 84 4.66 -15.77 -6.39
CA ILE A 84 4.41 -17.22 -6.46
C ILE A 84 5.17 -17.84 -7.62
N LEU A 85 5.22 -17.16 -8.76
CA LEU A 85 5.89 -17.69 -9.96
C LEU A 85 7.40 -17.76 -9.77
N LEU A 86 8.01 -16.70 -9.22
CA LEU A 86 9.42 -16.59 -8.83
C LEU A 86 9.60 -15.29 -8.00
N VAL A 87 10.45 -15.30 -6.99
CA VAL A 87 10.71 -14.13 -6.14
C VAL A 87 11.18 -12.91 -6.95
N ILE A 88 12.03 -13.13 -7.96
CA ILE A 88 12.58 -12.05 -8.80
C ILE A 88 11.49 -11.31 -9.61
N PRO A 89 10.56 -11.98 -10.36
CA PRO A 89 9.46 -11.28 -11.01
C PRO A 89 8.53 -10.56 -10.03
N GLY A 90 8.31 -11.13 -8.84
CA GLY A 90 7.52 -10.46 -7.79
C GLY A 90 8.13 -9.14 -7.35
N LEU A 91 9.45 -9.09 -7.15
CA LEU A 91 10.18 -7.85 -6.86
C LEU A 91 10.05 -6.84 -8.01
N ILE A 92 10.25 -7.28 -9.26
CA ILE A 92 10.11 -6.41 -10.44
C ILE A 92 8.69 -5.84 -10.51
N MET A 93 7.65 -6.65 -10.26
CA MET A 93 6.27 -6.17 -10.22
C MET A 93 6.03 -5.19 -9.07
N GLY A 94 6.61 -5.42 -7.90
CA GLY A 94 6.58 -4.48 -6.77
C GLY A 94 7.09 -3.09 -7.17
N TYR A 95 8.25 -3.02 -7.81
CA TYR A 95 8.80 -1.77 -8.33
C TYR A 95 7.99 -1.17 -9.47
N THR A 96 7.44 -1.99 -10.37
CA THR A 96 6.60 -1.55 -11.49
C THR A 96 5.34 -0.82 -11.01
N TYR A 97 4.75 -1.26 -9.90
CA TYR A 97 3.52 -0.70 -9.34
C TYR A 97 3.77 0.17 -8.09
N ALA A 98 5.01 0.58 -7.86
CA ALA A 98 5.36 1.38 -6.69
C ALA A 98 4.69 2.75 -6.68
N MET A 99 4.52 3.39 -7.85
CA MET A 99 3.97 4.74 -7.99
C MET A 99 2.44 4.78 -8.04
N THR A 100 1.76 3.63 -7.97
CA THR A 100 0.30 3.51 -8.05
C THR A 100 -0.43 4.39 -7.03
N ASP A 101 0.05 4.42 -5.78
CA ASP A 101 -0.60 5.17 -4.70
C ASP A 101 -0.46 6.69 -4.91
N TYR A 102 0.64 7.15 -5.53
CA TYR A 102 0.86 8.56 -5.87
C TYR A 102 0.04 9.02 -7.06
N ILE A 103 -0.07 8.19 -8.12
CA ILE A 103 -0.96 8.47 -9.28
C ILE A 103 -2.41 8.57 -8.80
N LEU A 104 -2.83 7.63 -7.95
CA LEU A 104 -4.18 7.68 -7.39
C LEU A 104 -4.39 8.91 -6.51
N ALA A 105 -3.33 9.38 -5.84
CA ALA A 105 -3.36 10.59 -5.03
C ALA A 105 -3.59 11.87 -5.87
N GLU A 106 -3.13 11.92 -7.10
CA GLU A 106 -3.38 13.03 -8.02
C GLU A 106 -4.70 12.88 -8.80
N HIS A 107 -5.04 11.64 -9.17
CA HIS A 107 -6.18 11.33 -10.03
C HIS A 107 -7.13 10.31 -9.36
N PRO A 108 -7.90 10.71 -8.35
CA PRO A 108 -8.75 9.81 -7.57
C PRO A 108 -9.88 9.16 -8.38
N ASP A 109 -10.27 9.78 -9.52
CA ASP A 109 -11.35 9.31 -10.38
C ASP A 109 -10.88 8.38 -11.51
N MET A 110 -9.56 8.18 -11.63
CA MET A 110 -8.97 7.33 -12.66
C MET A 110 -9.31 5.85 -12.42
N ALA A 111 -9.66 5.12 -13.48
CA ALA A 111 -9.95 3.70 -13.36
C ALA A 111 -8.72 2.90 -12.87
N PRO A 112 -8.90 1.85 -12.02
CA PRO A 112 -7.77 1.09 -11.46
C PRO A 112 -6.80 0.56 -12.49
N GLY A 113 -7.30 0.12 -13.65
CA GLY A 113 -6.47 -0.37 -14.75
C GLY A 113 -5.62 0.71 -15.42
N GLU A 114 -6.10 1.94 -15.45
CA GLU A 114 -5.37 3.09 -15.99
C GLU A 114 -4.29 3.55 -15.03
N VAL A 115 -4.58 3.61 -13.74
CA VAL A 115 -3.60 3.89 -12.69
C VAL A 115 -2.42 2.93 -12.74
N MET A 116 -2.71 1.63 -12.92
CA MET A 116 -1.66 0.61 -13.03
C MET A 116 -0.85 0.73 -14.31
N LYS A 117 -1.48 1.04 -15.45
CA LYS A 117 -0.78 1.32 -16.70
C LYS A 117 0.11 2.54 -16.59
N GLY A 118 -0.38 3.61 -15.94
CA GLY A 118 0.39 4.82 -15.67
C GLY A 118 1.64 4.52 -14.81
N SER A 119 1.48 3.79 -13.70
CA SER A 119 2.61 3.39 -12.87
C SER A 119 3.63 2.55 -13.65
N LYS A 120 3.17 1.59 -14.47
CA LYS A 120 4.05 0.78 -15.30
C LYS A 120 4.84 1.64 -16.29
N ALA A 121 4.20 2.57 -16.99
CA ALA A 121 4.85 3.46 -17.95
C ALA A 121 5.88 4.37 -17.27
N MET A 122 5.54 4.98 -16.14
CA MET A 122 6.47 5.82 -15.36
C MET A 122 7.69 5.06 -14.85
N MET A 123 7.49 3.80 -14.44
CA MET A 123 8.58 2.97 -13.89
C MET A 123 9.40 2.25 -14.96
N GLU A 124 9.02 2.33 -16.23
CA GLU A 124 9.82 1.80 -17.34
C GLU A 124 11.11 2.63 -17.47
N GLY A 125 12.27 1.96 -17.28
CA GLY A 125 13.58 2.62 -17.19
C GLY A 125 13.97 3.15 -15.80
N ASN A 126 13.01 3.45 -14.91
CA ASN A 126 13.27 4.07 -13.60
C ASN A 126 13.29 3.08 -12.42
N ARG A 127 12.98 1.79 -12.65
CA ARG A 127 12.94 0.75 -11.58
C ARG A 127 14.26 0.63 -10.84
N TRP A 128 15.37 0.68 -11.57
CA TRP A 128 16.71 0.59 -10.98
C TRP A 128 17.04 1.82 -10.11
N ARG A 129 16.61 3.00 -10.52
CA ARG A 129 16.79 4.24 -9.75
C ARG A 129 16.04 4.16 -8.41
N LEU A 130 14.79 3.66 -8.42
CA LEU A 130 14.02 3.45 -7.20
C LEU A 130 14.65 2.36 -6.31
N PHE A 131 15.17 1.28 -6.92
CA PHE A 131 15.91 0.25 -6.16
C PHE A 131 17.13 0.85 -5.46
N CYS A 132 17.95 1.63 -6.15
CA CYS A 132 19.12 2.29 -5.56
C CYS A 132 18.72 3.26 -4.43
N LEU A 133 17.62 3.99 -4.60
CA LEU A 133 17.06 4.85 -3.56
C LEU A 133 16.71 4.03 -2.31
N GLN A 134 15.99 2.93 -2.46
CA GLN A 134 15.65 2.05 -1.34
C GLN A 134 16.88 1.40 -0.72
N PHE A 135 17.84 0.96 -1.54
CA PHE A 135 19.08 0.36 -1.06
C PHE A 135 19.87 1.33 -0.18
N SER A 136 19.88 2.63 -0.50
CA SER A 136 20.48 3.68 0.31
C SER A 136 19.89 3.75 1.73
N PHE A 137 18.62 3.38 1.91
CA PHE A 137 17.98 3.37 3.23
C PHE A 137 18.26 2.11 4.06
N ILE A 138 18.81 1.04 3.46
CA ILE A 138 19.05 -0.22 4.19
C ILE A 138 19.98 -0.01 5.38
N GLY A 139 21.03 0.78 5.23
CA GLY A 139 21.94 1.10 6.34
C GLY A 139 21.22 1.77 7.51
N TRP A 140 20.33 2.71 7.22
CA TRP A 140 19.52 3.40 8.22
C TRP A 140 18.46 2.48 8.86
N MET A 141 17.90 1.55 8.08
CA MET A 141 16.97 0.54 8.60
C MET A 141 17.66 -0.43 9.57
N LEU A 142 18.90 -0.85 9.26
CA LEU A 142 19.73 -1.67 10.16
C LEU A 142 20.05 -0.91 11.46
N LEU A 143 20.47 0.36 11.35
CA LEU A 143 20.73 1.19 12.51
C LEU A 143 19.46 1.40 13.36
N SER A 144 18.31 1.59 12.70
CA SER A 144 17.02 1.72 13.36
C SER A 144 16.61 0.44 14.10
N SER A 145 16.96 -0.74 13.58
CA SER A 145 16.67 -2.01 14.25
C SER A 145 17.46 -2.18 15.55
N LEU A 146 18.69 -1.64 15.63
CA LEU A 146 19.51 -1.62 16.86
C LEU A 146 18.88 -0.77 17.98
N THR A 147 18.04 0.21 17.65
CA THR A 147 17.33 1.05 18.60
C THR A 147 15.94 0.53 18.93
N PHE A 148 15.71 -0.80 18.87
CA PHE A 148 14.40 -1.43 19.07
C PHE A 148 13.28 -0.83 18.18
N GLY A 149 13.65 -0.32 16.99
CA GLY A 149 12.70 0.24 16.04
C GLY A 149 12.30 1.71 16.29
N LEU A 150 12.78 2.36 17.34
CA LEU A 150 12.50 3.77 17.59
C LEU A 150 12.98 4.68 16.45
N GLY A 151 14.10 4.33 15.82
CA GLY A 151 14.60 5.04 14.63
C GLY A 151 13.63 5.02 13.45
N ASN A 152 12.75 4.04 13.34
CA ASN A 152 11.75 3.96 12.27
C ASN A 152 10.71 5.10 12.34
N LEU A 153 10.42 5.65 13.51
CA LEU A 153 9.49 6.78 13.66
C LEU A 153 9.99 8.02 12.92
N ALA A 154 11.31 8.24 12.93
CA ALA A 154 11.93 9.35 12.19
C ALA A 154 12.26 8.97 10.73
N LEU A 155 12.64 7.69 10.48
CA LEU A 155 13.07 7.23 9.17
C LEU A 155 11.91 7.10 8.19
N ARG A 156 10.72 6.66 8.64
CA ARG A 156 9.55 6.49 7.78
C ARG A 156 9.10 7.77 7.07
N PRO A 157 8.86 8.90 7.77
CA PRO A 157 8.44 10.11 7.08
C PRO A 157 9.51 10.62 6.09
N TYR A 158 10.79 10.41 6.40
CA TYR A 158 11.87 10.76 5.49
C TYR A 158 11.88 9.90 4.22
N GLN A 159 11.67 8.58 4.35
CA GLN A 159 11.56 7.67 3.20
C GLN A 159 10.36 8.03 2.31
N GLU A 160 9.22 8.30 2.91
CA GLU A 160 8.01 8.66 2.17
C GLU A 160 8.16 9.99 1.43
N ALA A 161 8.80 10.98 2.06
CA ALA A 161 9.13 12.25 1.39
C ALA A 161 10.09 12.04 0.20
N ALA A 162 11.07 11.14 0.35
CA ALA A 162 11.99 10.79 -0.74
C ALA A 162 11.26 10.08 -1.90
N TYR A 163 10.30 9.20 -1.60
CA TYR A 163 9.50 8.56 -2.65
C TYR A 163 8.55 9.54 -3.34
N ALA A 164 7.95 10.48 -2.61
CA ALA A 164 7.13 11.53 -3.18
C ALA A 164 7.95 12.46 -4.09
N ALA A 165 9.17 12.82 -3.68
CA ALA A 165 10.10 13.60 -4.51
C ALA A 165 10.51 12.83 -5.77
N PHE A 166 10.81 11.53 -5.65
CA PHE A 166 11.11 10.66 -6.79
C PHE A 166 9.92 10.59 -7.76
N TYR A 167 8.69 10.46 -7.25
CA TYR A 167 7.49 10.49 -8.09
C TYR A 167 7.39 11.79 -8.88
N ARG A 168 7.63 12.96 -8.25
CA ARG A 168 7.63 14.27 -8.94
C ARG A 168 8.67 14.32 -10.04
N GLU A 169 9.87 13.86 -9.77
CA GLU A 169 10.94 13.83 -10.78
C GLU A 169 10.57 13.00 -12.00
N VAL A 170 9.98 11.80 -11.78
CA VAL A 170 9.61 10.88 -12.87
C VAL A 170 8.33 11.31 -13.58
N SER A 171 7.43 12.05 -12.92
CA SER A 171 6.19 12.56 -13.54
C SER A 171 6.42 13.78 -14.43
N LEU A 172 7.51 14.53 -14.21
CA LEU A 172 7.84 15.74 -14.96
C LEU A 172 8.84 15.50 -16.12
N GLY A 173 9.48 14.32 -16.16
CA GLY A 173 10.44 13.93 -17.19
C GLY A 173 9.84 13.02 -18.22
#